data_7a34c9a93ecb29a9b49b995c8271f3c5
#
_entry.id   7a34c9a93ecb29a9b49b995c8271f3c5
#
_cell.length_a   1.000
_cell.length_b   1.000
_cell.length_c   1.000
_cell.angle_alpha   90.00
_cell.angle_beta   90.00
_cell.angle_gamma   90.00
#
_symmetry.space_group_name_H-M   'P 1'
#
loop_
_entity.id
_entity.type
_entity.pdbx_description
1 polymer ?
#
loop_
_entity_poly.entity_id
_entity_poly.type
_entity_poly.pdbx_seq_one_letter_code
_entity_poly.pdbx_strand_id
1 'polypeptide(L)'
;MLEIGDLHVSYGQVEAVRGVSLDLQPGQIISVIGPNGAGKTTLLAAAMGLLPCRGTLRFEGEDLQGLDVEARVERGLCLVPEKRELFGELTVLDNLQLGAFAKRLRGDAMKKRLQSVYDRFPRLAERRSQRADTLSGGERQMLAVGRALMSAPRLLMLDEPSLGLAPLIVRDILAIVRKLREDGVSILLVEQNARAALESSDHGYVLETGEIALSGASAELASDSRVQATYLGGGTHDDD
;
A
#
# COMPACT_ATOMS: atom_id res chain seq x y z
N MET A 1 -6.33 2.54 -14.44
CA MET A 1 -6.44 3.07 -13.06
C MET A 1 -5.24 3.94 -12.70
N LEU A 2 -4.04 3.36 -12.52
CA LEU A 2 -2.79 4.08 -12.34
C LEU A 2 -1.82 3.68 -13.45
N GLU A 3 -1.26 4.67 -14.14
CA GLU A 3 -0.26 4.50 -15.20
C GLU A 3 1.01 5.26 -14.80
N ILE A 4 2.10 4.54 -14.69
CA ILE A 4 3.45 5.08 -14.45
C ILE A 4 4.31 4.71 -15.65
N GLY A 5 4.91 5.70 -16.31
CA GLY A 5 5.75 5.48 -17.48
C GLY A 5 7.07 6.25 -17.37
N ASP A 6 8.17 5.52 -17.50
CA ASP A 6 9.54 6.06 -17.47
C ASP A 6 9.77 7.00 -16.28
N LEU A 7 9.35 6.56 -15.08
CA LEU A 7 9.41 7.37 -13.87
C LEU A 7 10.83 7.42 -13.32
N HIS A 8 11.31 8.64 -13.06
CA HIS A 8 12.61 8.93 -12.47
C HIS A 8 12.44 9.76 -11.20
N VAL A 9 13.09 9.34 -10.10
CA VAL A 9 13.08 10.05 -8.82
C VAL A 9 14.47 10.09 -8.23
N SER A 10 14.93 11.29 -7.83
CA SER A 10 16.28 11.49 -7.30
C SER A 10 16.28 12.20 -5.96
N TYR A 11 17.20 11.82 -5.09
CA TYR A 11 17.58 12.53 -3.87
C TYR A 11 18.96 13.19 -4.11
N GLY A 12 18.93 14.47 -4.48
CA GLY A 12 20.14 15.17 -4.91
C GLY A 12 20.78 14.52 -6.13
N GLN A 13 21.96 13.96 -5.98
CA GLN A 13 22.69 13.28 -7.05
C GLN A 13 22.40 11.77 -7.15
N VAL A 14 21.64 11.21 -6.22
CA VAL A 14 21.33 9.79 -6.20
C VAL A 14 19.95 9.55 -6.81
N GLU A 15 19.92 8.86 -7.94
CA GLU A 15 18.67 8.45 -8.58
C GLU A 15 18.18 7.12 -7.96
N ALA A 16 17.09 7.19 -7.22
CA ALA A 16 16.53 6.08 -6.48
C ALA A 16 15.48 5.28 -7.27
N VAL A 17 14.85 5.91 -8.28
CA VAL A 17 13.94 5.27 -9.24
C VAL A 17 14.39 5.69 -10.63
N ARG A 18 14.57 4.71 -11.53
CA ARG A 18 15.26 4.87 -12.81
C ARG A 18 14.43 4.27 -13.93
N GLY A 19 13.57 5.09 -14.58
CA GLY A 19 12.79 4.66 -15.72
C GLY A 19 11.73 3.59 -15.41
N VAL A 20 11.18 3.59 -14.19
CA VAL A 20 10.18 2.61 -13.77
C VAL A 20 8.88 2.83 -14.55
N SER A 21 8.38 1.74 -15.14
CA SER A 21 7.06 1.71 -15.79
C SER A 21 6.21 0.59 -15.20
N LEU A 22 4.98 0.91 -14.80
CA LEU A 22 3.99 -0.06 -14.34
C LEU A 22 2.57 0.43 -14.64
N ASP A 23 1.67 -0.52 -14.76
CA ASP A 23 0.25 -0.27 -14.99
C ASP A 23 -0.60 -1.04 -13.99
N LEU A 24 -1.63 -0.40 -13.44
CA LEU A 24 -2.60 -0.98 -12.52
C LEU A 24 -4.00 -0.73 -13.07
N GLN A 25 -4.73 -1.81 -13.33
CA GLN A 25 -6.09 -1.76 -13.83
C GLN A 25 -7.12 -1.56 -12.70
N PRO A 26 -8.32 -1.04 -13.00
CA PRO A 26 -9.39 -0.94 -12.01
C PRO A 26 -9.71 -2.29 -11.34
N GLY A 27 -9.82 -2.29 -10.00
CA GLY A 27 -10.14 -3.49 -9.23
C GLY A 27 -9.05 -4.56 -9.23
N GLN A 28 -7.82 -4.22 -9.57
CA GLN A 28 -6.66 -5.10 -9.55
C GLN A 28 -5.80 -4.88 -8.31
N ILE A 29 -5.13 -5.91 -7.85
CA ILE A 29 -4.01 -5.81 -6.91
C ILE A 29 -2.73 -6.05 -7.70
N ILE A 30 -1.83 -5.06 -7.72
CA ILE A 30 -0.47 -5.29 -8.18
C ILE A 30 0.50 -5.22 -7.00
N SER A 31 1.58 -6.00 -7.08
CA SER A 31 2.65 -5.95 -6.08
C SER A 31 3.96 -5.46 -6.68
N VAL A 32 4.69 -4.65 -5.91
CA VAL A 32 6.09 -4.30 -6.19
C VAL A 32 6.93 -4.92 -5.09
N ILE A 33 7.72 -5.92 -5.45
CA ILE A 33 8.60 -6.65 -4.52
C ILE A 33 10.06 -6.30 -4.80
N GLY A 34 10.90 -6.41 -3.79
CA GLY A 34 12.33 -6.12 -3.92
C GLY A 34 13.00 -5.90 -2.57
N PRO A 35 14.33 -5.88 -2.53
CA PRO A 35 15.09 -5.71 -1.30
C PRO A 35 14.93 -4.29 -0.71
N ASN A 36 15.39 -4.12 0.53
CA ASN A 36 15.48 -2.78 1.13
C ASN A 36 16.42 -1.91 0.30
N GLY A 37 16.01 -0.65 0.08
CA GLY A 37 16.77 0.28 -0.75
C GLY A 37 16.53 0.15 -2.26
N ALA A 38 15.68 -0.77 -2.72
CA ALA A 38 15.38 -0.92 -4.15
C ALA A 38 14.62 0.27 -4.79
N GLY A 39 14.06 1.19 -3.97
CA GLY A 39 13.29 2.33 -4.46
C GLY A 39 11.78 2.23 -4.26
N LYS A 40 11.28 1.18 -3.58
CA LYS A 40 9.85 0.89 -3.38
C LYS A 40 9.08 2.04 -2.73
N THR A 41 9.50 2.48 -1.54
CA THR A 41 8.91 3.62 -0.82
C THR A 41 9.02 4.91 -1.62
N THR A 42 10.13 5.11 -2.34
CA THR A 42 10.36 6.27 -3.22
C THR A 42 9.36 6.32 -4.36
N LEU A 43 9.06 5.17 -4.98
CA LEU A 43 8.04 5.02 -6.01
C LEU A 43 6.66 5.46 -5.48
N LEU A 44 6.25 4.94 -4.31
CA LEU A 44 4.98 5.32 -3.68
C LEU A 44 4.93 6.80 -3.29
N ALA A 45 6.02 7.34 -2.76
CA ALA A 45 6.12 8.74 -2.38
C ALA A 45 5.98 9.67 -3.61
N ALA A 46 6.58 9.32 -4.74
CA ALA A 46 6.41 10.04 -6.00
C ALA A 46 4.96 9.93 -6.52
N ALA A 47 4.37 8.72 -6.50
CA ALA A 47 2.98 8.51 -6.90
C ALA A 47 2.01 9.30 -6.01
N MET A 48 2.34 9.55 -4.75
CA MET A 48 1.54 10.36 -3.83
C MET A 48 1.83 11.88 -3.92
N GLY A 49 2.88 12.30 -4.64
CA GLY A 49 3.25 13.72 -4.75
C GLY A 49 4.10 14.23 -3.59
N LEU A 50 4.66 13.34 -2.79
CA LEU A 50 5.57 13.67 -1.69
C LEU A 50 6.99 13.96 -2.18
N LEU A 51 7.35 13.46 -3.37
CA LEU A 51 8.65 13.66 -4.01
C LEU A 51 8.46 14.16 -5.45
N PRO A 52 9.31 15.06 -5.92
CA PRO A 52 9.33 15.44 -7.33
C PRO A 52 9.81 14.25 -8.18
N CYS A 53 9.20 14.10 -9.35
CA CYS A 53 9.56 13.05 -10.30
C CYS A 53 9.52 13.57 -11.75
N ARG A 54 10.13 12.81 -12.66
CA ARG A 54 10.02 12.97 -14.12
C ARG A 54 9.44 11.69 -14.71
N GLY A 55 8.87 11.78 -15.89
CA GLY A 55 8.19 10.68 -16.56
C GLY A 55 6.68 10.89 -16.61
N THR A 56 5.92 9.86 -16.89
CA THR A 56 4.46 9.89 -16.92
C THR A 56 3.88 9.36 -15.61
N LEU A 57 2.90 10.08 -15.05
CA LEU A 57 2.18 9.63 -13.86
C LEU A 57 0.71 10.04 -14.03
N ARG A 58 -0.16 9.06 -14.32
CA ARG A 58 -1.59 9.30 -14.55
C ARG A 58 -2.44 8.44 -13.62
N PHE A 59 -3.54 9.02 -13.18
CA PHE A 59 -4.58 8.33 -12.43
C PHE A 59 -5.93 8.53 -13.11
N GLU A 60 -6.58 7.43 -13.51
CA GLU A 60 -7.84 7.44 -14.26
C GLU A 60 -7.80 8.32 -15.54
N GLY A 61 -6.65 8.32 -16.20
CA GLY A 61 -6.39 9.10 -17.40
C GLY A 61 -5.99 10.56 -17.15
N GLU A 62 -6.14 11.09 -15.92
CA GLU A 62 -5.71 12.44 -15.56
C GLU A 62 -4.22 12.46 -15.18
N ASP A 63 -3.50 13.47 -15.63
CA ASP A 63 -2.11 13.71 -15.24
C ASP A 63 -2.05 14.13 -13.77
N LEU A 64 -1.19 13.48 -13.00
CA LEU A 64 -0.95 13.80 -11.58
C LEU A 64 0.21 14.79 -11.39
N GLN A 65 0.96 15.12 -12.43
CA GLN A 65 2.07 16.06 -12.31
C GLN A 65 1.55 17.45 -11.90
N GLY A 66 2.27 18.10 -10.98
CA GLY A 66 1.87 19.41 -10.47
C GLY A 66 0.70 19.41 -9.47
N LEU A 67 0.08 18.25 -9.21
CA LEU A 67 -0.93 18.12 -8.17
C LEU A 67 -0.24 17.85 -6.81
N ASP A 68 -0.67 18.60 -5.80
CA ASP A 68 -0.27 18.35 -4.41
C ASP A 68 -0.92 17.08 -3.84
N VAL A 69 -0.51 16.70 -2.63
CA VAL A 69 -0.99 15.50 -1.93
C VAL A 69 -2.50 15.58 -1.69
N GLU A 70 -3.00 16.74 -1.28
CA GLU A 70 -4.41 16.99 -0.98
C GLU A 70 -5.28 16.74 -2.22
N ALA A 71 -4.88 17.28 -3.36
CA ALA A 71 -5.59 17.10 -4.63
C ALA A 71 -5.60 15.63 -5.08
N ARG A 72 -4.52 14.87 -4.83
CA ARG A 72 -4.47 13.43 -5.12
C ARG A 72 -5.38 12.62 -4.18
N VAL A 73 -5.41 12.97 -2.89
CA VAL A 73 -6.34 12.34 -1.92
C VAL A 73 -7.80 12.63 -2.27
N GLU A 74 -8.12 13.86 -2.66
CA GLU A 74 -9.48 14.21 -3.13
C GLU A 74 -9.92 13.39 -4.35
N ARG A 75 -8.98 13.05 -5.25
CA ARG A 75 -9.22 12.16 -6.40
C ARG A 75 -9.36 10.70 -6.03
N GLY A 76 -8.99 10.33 -4.81
CA GLY A 76 -9.15 8.97 -4.31
C GLY A 76 -7.88 8.13 -4.26
N LEU A 77 -6.69 8.75 -4.37
CA LEU A 77 -5.43 8.08 -4.03
C LEU A 77 -5.23 8.14 -2.51
N CYS A 78 -4.74 7.05 -1.93
CA CYS A 78 -4.40 7.04 -0.51
C CYS A 78 -3.17 6.17 -0.28
N LEU A 79 -2.24 6.65 0.54
CA LEU A 79 -1.03 5.94 0.93
C LEU A 79 -1.09 5.58 2.42
N VAL A 80 -0.83 4.33 2.75
CA VAL A 80 -0.51 3.88 4.10
C VAL A 80 1.01 3.65 4.14
N PRO A 81 1.77 4.54 4.78
CA PRO A 81 3.23 4.44 4.83
C PRO A 81 3.67 3.34 5.80
N GLU A 82 4.90 2.83 5.62
CA GLU A 82 5.55 1.82 6.46
C GLU A 82 5.47 2.15 7.96
N LYS A 83 5.76 3.41 8.33
CA LYS A 83 5.73 3.88 9.72
C LYS A 83 4.33 4.12 10.28
N ARG A 84 3.26 3.84 9.49
CA ARG A 84 1.84 4.00 9.86
C ARG A 84 1.40 5.43 10.16
N GLU A 85 2.30 6.27 10.69
CA GLU A 85 2.11 7.70 10.99
C GLU A 85 0.79 8.02 11.72
N LEU A 86 0.50 7.21 12.75
CA LEU A 86 -0.66 7.42 13.61
C LEU A 86 -0.42 8.54 14.61
N PHE A 87 -1.48 9.25 14.96
CA PHE A 87 -1.47 10.21 16.07
C PHE A 87 -1.59 9.43 17.38
N GLY A 88 -0.46 9.08 17.99
CA GLY A 88 -0.37 8.17 19.14
C GLY A 88 -1.20 8.60 20.33
N GLU A 89 -1.23 9.88 20.65
CA GLU A 89 -1.97 10.44 21.77
C GLU A 89 -3.49 10.51 21.55
N LEU A 90 -3.92 10.44 20.31
CA LEU A 90 -5.34 10.43 19.94
C LEU A 90 -5.93 9.02 20.05
N THR A 91 -7.23 8.95 20.26
CA THR A 91 -7.96 7.69 20.29
C THR A 91 -8.02 7.02 18.90
N VAL A 92 -8.38 5.73 18.87
CA VAL A 92 -8.73 5.02 17.64
C VAL A 92 -9.80 5.78 16.86
N LEU A 93 -10.87 6.23 17.53
CA LEU A 93 -11.96 6.98 16.90
C LEU A 93 -11.45 8.28 16.27
N ASP A 94 -10.64 9.06 17.01
CA ASP A 94 -10.11 10.34 16.51
C ASP A 94 -9.21 10.14 15.29
N ASN A 95 -8.31 9.12 15.33
CA ASN A 95 -7.48 8.74 14.19
C ASN A 95 -8.34 8.41 12.95
N LEU A 96 -9.41 7.62 13.12
CA LEU A 96 -10.31 7.28 12.02
C LEU A 96 -11.01 8.53 11.48
N GLN A 97 -11.54 9.40 12.34
CA GLN A 97 -12.23 10.63 11.92
C GLN A 97 -11.32 11.56 11.12
N LEU A 98 -10.03 11.67 11.49
CA LEU A 98 -9.04 12.42 10.71
C LEU A 98 -8.89 11.89 9.28
N GLY A 99 -9.01 10.59 9.07
CA GLY A 99 -8.96 10.00 7.72
C GLY A 99 -10.11 10.44 6.79
N ALA A 100 -11.21 10.93 7.37
CA ALA A 100 -12.35 11.45 6.61
C ALA A 100 -12.24 12.97 6.27
N PHE A 101 -11.16 13.63 6.68
CA PHE A 101 -11.01 15.09 6.57
C PHE A 101 -11.17 15.57 5.12
N ALA A 102 -10.47 14.96 4.18
CA ALA A 102 -10.53 15.33 2.76
C ALA A 102 -11.94 15.22 2.16
N LYS A 103 -12.77 14.30 2.67
CA LYS A 103 -14.16 14.13 2.21
C LYS A 103 -15.16 14.99 2.96
N ARG A 104 -14.71 15.77 3.96
CA ARG A 104 -15.56 16.66 4.79
C ARG A 104 -16.81 15.99 5.35
N LEU A 105 -16.69 14.68 5.68
CA LEU A 105 -17.83 13.91 6.18
C LEU A 105 -18.32 14.43 7.51
N ARG A 106 -19.64 14.50 7.70
CA ARG A 106 -20.30 14.93 8.95
C ARG A 106 -21.57 14.10 9.19
N GLY A 107 -22.06 14.14 10.42
CA GLY A 107 -23.35 13.53 10.79
C GLY A 107 -23.43 12.05 10.42
N ASP A 108 -24.53 11.67 9.76
CA ASP A 108 -24.80 10.26 9.42
C ASP A 108 -23.84 9.69 8.37
N ALA A 109 -23.29 10.51 7.47
CA ALA A 109 -22.27 10.06 6.51
C ALA A 109 -20.99 9.62 7.23
N MET A 110 -20.55 10.36 8.23
CA MET A 110 -19.41 9.99 9.08
C MET A 110 -19.70 8.69 9.84
N LYS A 111 -20.89 8.56 10.45
CA LYS A 111 -21.28 7.34 11.18
C LYS A 111 -21.28 6.10 10.28
N LYS A 112 -21.87 6.21 9.08
CA LYS A 112 -21.90 5.11 8.09
C LYS A 112 -20.49 4.69 7.68
N ARG A 113 -19.58 5.66 7.46
CA ARG A 113 -18.20 5.39 7.11
C ARG A 113 -17.45 4.71 8.26
N LEU A 114 -17.58 5.20 9.48
CA LEU A 114 -17.01 4.57 10.67
C LEU A 114 -17.51 3.13 10.84
N GLN A 115 -18.81 2.91 10.68
CA GLN A 115 -19.40 1.56 10.78
C GLN A 115 -18.78 0.63 9.72
N SER A 116 -18.67 1.07 8.48
CA SER A 116 -18.02 0.29 7.40
C SER A 116 -16.57 -0.09 7.73
N VAL A 117 -15.82 0.77 8.42
CA VAL A 117 -14.46 0.46 8.88
C VAL A 117 -14.50 -0.52 10.06
N TYR A 118 -15.41 -0.34 11.01
CA TYR A 118 -15.56 -1.24 12.15
C TYR A 118 -16.01 -2.65 11.76
N ASP A 119 -16.86 -2.77 10.72
CA ASP A 119 -17.26 -4.07 10.17
C ASP A 119 -16.07 -4.86 9.60
N ARG A 120 -15.08 -4.15 9.05
CA ARG A 120 -13.82 -4.75 8.55
C ARG A 120 -12.80 -5.02 9.65
N PHE A 121 -12.79 -4.17 10.67
CA PHE A 121 -11.85 -4.21 11.79
C PHE A 121 -12.59 -4.20 13.14
N PRO A 122 -13.28 -5.30 13.53
CA PRO A 122 -14.05 -5.34 14.79
C PRO A 122 -13.22 -4.97 16.03
N ARG A 123 -11.92 -5.30 16.04
CA ARG A 123 -11.00 -4.92 17.12
C ARG A 123 -10.87 -3.41 17.31
N LEU A 124 -10.98 -2.62 16.24
CA LEU A 124 -10.96 -1.16 16.34
C LEU A 124 -12.25 -0.61 16.97
N ALA A 125 -13.39 -1.26 16.71
CA ALA A 125 -14.66 -0.91 17.35
C ALA A 125 -14.61 -1.14 18.88
N GLU A 126 -14.08 -2.29 19.30
CA GLU A 126 -13.90 -2.65 20.72
C GLU A 126 -12.99 -1.64 21.45
N ARG A 127 -12.00 -1.08 20.75
CA ARG A 127 -10.95 -0.21 21.29
C ARG A 127 -11.12 1.27 20.89
N ARG A 128 -12.32 1.68 20.46
CA ARG A 128 -12.56 3.01 19.87
C ARG A 128 -12.11 4.20 20.72
N SER A 129 -12.16 4.06 22.05
CA SER A 129 -11.74 5.08 23.03
C SER A 129 -10.31 4.91 23.53
N GLN A 130 -9.59 3.87 23.07
CA GLN A 130 -8.21 3.59 23.46
C GLN A 130 -7.25 4.47 22.64
N ARG A 131 -6.17 4.95 23.28
CA ARG A 131 -5.11 5.72 22.60
C ARG A 131 -4.35 4.82 21.63
N ALA A 132 -3.98 5.38 20.48
CA ALA A 132 -3.32 4.64 19.41
C ALA A 132 -1.92 4.14 19.79
N ASP A 133 -1.18 4.85 20.66
CA ASP A 133 0.14 4.45 21.15
C ASP A 133 0.12 3.20 22.03
N THR A 134 -1.03 2.87 22.64
CA THR A 134 -1.21 1.69 23.50
C THR A 134 -1.66 0.42 22.75
N LEU A 135 -1.89 0.52 21.44
CA LEU A 135 -2.27 -0.60 20.59
C LEU A 135 -1.07 -1.51 20.27
N SER A 136 -1.33 -2.80 20.04
CA SER A 136 -0.35 -3.72 19.46
C SER A 136 0.08 -3.32 18.06
N GLY A 137 1.19 -3.86 17.55
CA GLY A 137 1.67 -3.59 16.18
C GLY A 137 0.63 -3.90 15.11
N GLY A 138 -0.08 -5.02 15.23
CA GLY A 138 -1.16 -5.41 14.31
C GLY A 138 -2.36 -4.48 14.38
N GLU A 139 -2.80 -4.11 15.59
CA GLU A 139 -3.91 -3.16 15.77
C GLU A 139 -3.56 -1.76 15.23
N ARG A 140 -2.30 -1.31 15.41
CA ARG A 140 -1.81 -0.08 14.77
C ARG A 140 -1.86 -0.16 13.25
N GLN A 141 -1.50 -1.31 12.66
CA GLN A 141 -1.59 -1.50 11.22
C GLN A 141 -3.04 -1.47 10.73
N MET A 142 -3.94 -2.17 11.43
CA MET A 142 -5.38 -2.13 11.15
C MET A 142 -5.93 -0.69 11.25
N LEU A 143 -5.48 0.08 12.25
CA LEU A 143 -5.88 1.48 12.41
C LEU A 143 -5.37 2.37 11.26
N ALA A 144 -4.13 2.19 10.81
CA ALA A 144 -3.57 2.93 9.68
C ALA A 144 -4.36 2.65 8.38
N VAL A 145 -4.63 1.38 8.08
CA VAL A 145 -5.48 1.00 6.94
C VAL A 145 -6.92 1.52 7.13
N GLY A 146 -7.50 1.35 8.32
CA GLY A 146 -8.83 1.86 8.64
C GLY A 146 -8.95 3.38 8.44
N ARG A 147 -7.94 4.14 8.87
CA ARG A 147 -7.87 5.60 8.66
C ARG A 147 -7.83 5.95 7.16
N ALA A 148 -7.06 5.20 6.36
CA ALA A 148 -7.03 5.38 4.91
C ALA A 148 -8.41 5.11 4.28
N LEU A 149 -9.13 4.08 4.72
CA LEU A 149 -10.45 3.74 4.21
C LEU A 149 -11.53 4.77 4.54
N MET A 150 -11.32 5.61 5.56
CA MET A 150 -12.24 6.72 5.86
C MET A 150 -12.34 7.72 4.71
N SER A 151 -11.30 7.87 3.88
CA SER A 151 -11.32 8.73 2.68
C SER A 151 -12.07 8.10 1.49
N ALA A 152 -12.53 6.84 1.57
CA ALA A 152 -13.09 6.07 0.45
C ALA A 152 -12.15 6.06 -0.77
N PRO A 153 -10.96 5.51 -0.65
CA PRO A 153 -10.00 5.51 -1.74
C PRO A 153 -10.49 4.65 -2.90
N ARG A 154 -10.16 5.07 -4.13
CA ARG A 154 -10.26 4.25 -5.34
C ARG A 154 -8.98 3.48 -5.60
N LEU A 155 -7.86 4.05 -5.17
CA LEU A 155 -6.54 3.42 -5.15
C LEU A 155 -5.95 3.50 -3.75
N LEU A 156 -5.66 2.36 -3.15
CA LEU A 156 -4.96 2.23 -1.88
C LEU A 156 -3.53 1.74 -2.13
N MET A 157 -2.56 2.55 -1.77
CA MET A 157 -1.14 2.21 -1.81
C MET A 157 -0.70 1.81 -0.41
N LEU A 158 -0.04 0.66 -0.29
CA LEU A 158 0.41 0.07 0.99
C LEU A 158 1.92 -0.14 0.94
N ASP A 159 2.64 0.51 1.85
CA ASP A 159 4.09 0.40 1.96
C ASP A 159 4.46 -0.55 3.10
N GLU A 160 4.91 -1.75 2.74
CA GLU A 160 5.35 -2.82 3.63
C GLU A 160 4.36 -3.10 4.80
N PRO A 161 3.07 -3.32 4.52
CA PRO A 161 2.07 -3.46 5.58
C PRO A 161 2.29 -4.67 6.48
N SER A 162 3.11 -5.64 6.08
CA SER A 162 3.44 -6.84 6.86
C SER A 162 4.65 -6.67 7.78
N LEU A 163 5.42 -5.60 7.62
CA LEU A 163 6.71 -5.44 8.30
C LEU A 163 6.59 -5.44 9.83
N GLY A 164 7.38 -6.32 10.48
CA GLY A 164 7.44 -6.43 11.93
C GLY A 164 6.18 -7.00 12.59
N LEU A 165 5.33 -7.68 11.84
CA LEU A 165 4.10 -8.29 12.34
C LEU A 165 4.21 -9.82 12.43
N ALA A 166 3.48 -10.41 13.39
CA ALA A 166 3.36 -11.85 13.50
C ALA A 166 2.66 -12.45 12.25
N PRO A 167 3.02 -13.67 11.81
CA PRO A 167 2.50 -14.30 10.59
C PRO A 167 0.97 -14.37 10.52
N LEU A 168 0.30 -14.57 11.64
CA LEU A 168 -1.16 -14.58 11.70
C LEU A 168 -1.75 -13.22 11.34
N ILE A 169 -1.19 -12.14 11.88
CA ILE A 169 -1.63 -10.76 11.61
C ILE A 169 -1.36 -10.38 10.16
N VAL A 170 -0.23 -10.80 9.58
CA VAL A 170 0.07 -10.60 8.15
C VAL A 170 -1.03 -11.24 7.29
N ARG A 171 -1.42 -12.48 7.59
CA ARG A 171 -2.51 -13.17 6.87
C ARG A 171 -3.84 -12.41 6.97
N ASP A 172 -4.17 -11.90 8.15
CA ASP A 172 -5.39 -11.14 8.37
C ASP A 172 -5.40 -9.84 7.54
N ILE A 173 -4.29 -9.09 7.53
CA ILE A 173 -4.15 -7.86 6.74
C ILE A 173 -4.26 -8.15 5.25
N LEU A 174 -3.58 -9.17 4.74
CA LEU A 174 -3.66 -9.53 3.32
C LEU A 174 -5.04 -10.08 2.92
N ALA A 175 -5.75 -10.75 3.84
CA ALA A 175 -7.14 -11.14 3.62
C ALA A 175 -8.06 -9.90 3.48
N ILE A 176 -7.82 -8.87 4.30
CA ILE A 176 -8.55 -7.59 4.20
C ILE A 176 -8.22 -6.88 2.88
N VAL A 177 -6.95 -6.88 2.45
CA VAL A 177 -6.52 -6.32 1.16
C VAL A 177 -7.28 -6.97 0.00
N ARG A 178 -7.37 -8.32 -0.02
CA ARG A 178 -8.15 -9.04 -1.05
C ARG A 178 -9.64 -8.69 -1.01
N LYS A 179 -10.22 -8.57 0.19
CA LYS A 179 -11.62 -8.16 0.33
C LYS A 179 -11.88 -6.73 -0.13
N LEU A 180 -10.95 -5.81 0.08
CA LEU A 180 -11.04 -4.44 -0.45
C LEU A 180 -11.06 -4.41 -1.98
N ARG A 181 -10.29 -5.29 -2.64
CA ARG A 181 -10.35 -5.47 -4.09
C ARG A 181 -11.74 -5.94 -4.54
N GLU A 182 -12.35 -6.93 -3.85
CA GLU A 182 -13.72 -7.40 -4.13
C GLU A 182 -14.74 -6.28 -4.00
N ASP A 183 -14.50 -5.32 -3.09
CA ASP A 183 -15.31 -4.11 -2.92
C ASP A 183 -14.99 -3.01 -3.97
N GLY A 184 -14.12 -3.29 -4.96
CA GLY A 184 -13.79 -2.40 -6.07
C GLY A 184 -12.64 -1.43 -5.83
N VAL A 185 -11.90 -1.56 -4.73
CA VAL A 185 -10.69 -0.77 -4.46
C VAL A 185 -9.50 -1.37 -5.22
N SER A 186 -8.82 -0.56 -6.03
CA SER A 186 -7.56 -0.97 -6.65
C SER A 186 -6.41 -0.84 -5.65
N ILE A 187 -5.41 -1.73 -5.72
CA ILE A 187 -4.36 -1.77 -4.70
C ILE A 187 -2.98 -1.88 -5.33
N LEU A 188 -2.08 -0.99 -4.90
CA LEU A 188 -0.64 -1.09 -5.14
C LEU A 188 0.03 -1.49 -3.83
N LEU A 189 0.45 -2.74 -3.75
CA LEU A 189 1.08 -3.36 -2.59
C LEU A 189 2.60 -3.38 -2.76
N VAL A 190 3.31 -2.68 -1.93
CA VAL A 190 4.78 -2.75 -1.85
C VAL A 190 5.17 -3.64 -0.67
N GLU A 191 6.02 -4.64 -0.92
CA GLU A 191 6.40 -5.62 0.10
C GLU A 191 7.83 -6.14 -0.09
N GLN A 192 8.48 -6.45 1.03
CA GLN A 192 9.70 -7.21 1.04
C GLN A 192 9.42 -8.72 1.07
N ASN A 193 8.32 -9.14 1.71
CA ASN A 193 7.86 -10.52 1.73
C ASN A 193 7.22 -10.89 0.37
N ALA A 194 8.07 -11.28 -0.59
CA ALA A 194 7.65 -11.55 -1.96
C ALA A 194 6.58 -12.65 -2.05
N ARG A 195 6.68 -13.71 -1.23
CA ARG A 195 5.68 -14.80 -1.21
C ARG A 195 4.30 -14.25 -0.85
N ALA A 196 4.19 -13.55 0.27
CA ALA A 196 2.92 -12.99 0.73
C ALA A 196 2.34 -11.97 -0.26
N ALA A 197 3.20 -11.16 -0.89
CA ALA A 197 2.81 -10.20 -1.91
C ALA A 197 2.24 -10.88 -3.16
N LEU A 198 2.97 -11.85 -3.74
CA LEU A 198 2.57 -12.56 -4.96
C LEU A 198 1.32 -13.43 -4.74
N GLU A 199 1.16 -14.07 -3.57
CA GLU A 199 -0.05 -14.82 -3.21
C GLU A 199 -1.30 -13.92 -3.08
N SER A 200 -1.11 -12.62 -2.94
CA SER A 200 -2.19 -11.65 -2.71
C SER A 200 -2.46 -10.73 -3.89
N SER A 201 -1.67 -10.79 -4.95
CA SER A 201 -1.76 -9.90 -6.11
C SER A 201 -2.04 -10.64 -7.41
N ASP A 202 -2.56 -9.90 -8.41
CA ASP A 202 -2.83 -10.41 -9.75
C ASP A 202 -1.59 -10.33 -10.64
N HIS A 203 -0.77 -9.28 -10.45
CA HIS A 203 0.44 -9.01 -11.22
C HIS A 203 1.54 -8.52 -10.28
N GLY A 204 2.78 -8.87 -10.56
CA GLY A 204 3.95 -8.48 -9.78
C GLY A 204 5.00 -7.77 -10.61
N TYR A 205 5.72 -6.88 -9.95
CA TYR A 205 6.92 -6.21 -10.46
C TYR A 205 8.06 -6.45 -9.48
N VAL A 206 9.19 -6.90 -9.96
CA VAL A 206 10.42 -7.03 -9.16
C VAL A 206 11.25 -5.79 -9.37
N LEU A 207 11.45 -5.00 -8.33
CA LEU A 207 12.22 -3.77 -8.33
C LEU A 207 13.60 -4.03 -7.72
N GLU A 208 14.65 -3.75 -8.47
CA GLU A 208 16.05 -3.87 -8.04
C GLU A 208 16.81 -2.59 -8.40
N THR A 209 17.50 -2.00 -7.43
CA THR A 209 18.33 -0.80 -7.63
C THR A 209 17.68 0.32 -8.44
N GLY A 210 16.38 0.52 -8.26
CA GLY A 210 15.59 1.58 -8.91
C GLY A 210 14.98 1.21 -10.25
N GLU A 211 15.15 -0.03 -10.75
CA GLU A 211 14.67 -0.48 -12.07
C GLU A 211 13.78 -1.72 -11.93
N ILE A 212 12.83 -1.91 -12.86
CA ILE A 212 12.05 -3.15 -12.93
C ILE A 212 12.91 -4.23 -13.58
N ALA A 213 13.32 -5.22 -12.79
CA ALA A 213 14.09 -6.37 -13.25
C ALA A 213 13.21 -7.44 -13.90
N LEU A 214 12.00 -7.64 -13.39
CA LEU A 214 11.02 -8.62 -13.87
C LEU A 214 9.61 -8.09 -13.66
N SER A 215 8.69 -8.50 -14.54
CA SER A 215 7.25 -8.27 -14.35
C SER A 215 6.46 -9.40 -15.00
N GLY A 216 5.30 -9.71 -14.44
CA GLY A 216 4.43 -10.76 -14.98
C GLY A 216 3.25 -11.07 -14.06
N ALA A 217 2.41 -12.02 -14.47
CA ALA A 217 1.36 -12.53 -13.60
C ALA A 217 1.98 -13.07 -12.30
N SER A 218 1.34 -12.78 -11.15
CA SER A 218 1.90 -13.16 -9.85
C SER A 218 2.17 -14.67 -9.72
N ALA A 219 1.31 -15.51 -10.32
CA ALA A 219 1.50 -16.97 -10.34
C ALA A 219 2.74 -17.39 -11.14
N GLU A 220 3.03 -16.70 -12.24
CA GLU A 220 4.23 -16.96 -13.06
C GLU A 220 5.49 -16.53 -12.33
N LEU A 221 5.49 -15.34 -11.72
CA LEU A 221 6.63 -14.87 -10.94
C LEU A 221 6.89 -15.74 -9.70
N ALA A 222 5.85 -16.25 -9.05
CA ALA A 222 6.01 -17.18 -7.93
C ALA A 222 6.66 -18.50 -8.31
N SER A 223 6.59 -18.90 -9.59
CA SER A 223 7.25 -20.09 -10.15
C SER A 223 8.57 -19.81 -10.87
N ASP A 224 8.93 -18.55 -11.09
CA ASP A 224 10.21 -18.15 -11.72
C ASP A 224 11.40 -18.52 -10.82
N SER A 225 12.37 -19.25 -11.36
CA SER A 225 13.52 -19.75 -10.60
C SER A 225 14.39 -18.66 -9.97
N ARG A 226 14.50 -17.48 -10.62
CA ARG A 226 15.25 -16.33 -10.10
C ARG A 226 14.52 -15.72 -8.91
N VAL A 227 13.19 -15.57 -9.01
CA VAL A 227 12.35 -15.07 -7.91
C VAL A 227 12.39 -16.04 -6.73
N GLN A 228 12.30 -17.37 -7.01
CA GLN A 228 12.40 -18.37 -5.97
C GLN A 228 13.75 -18.35 -5.25
N ALA A 229 14.85 -18.32 -6.01
CA ALA A 229 16.19 -18.33 -5.44
C ALA A 229 16.49 -17.05 -4.62
N THR A 230 16.02 -15.89 -5.08
CA THR A 230 16.40 -14.59 -4.51
C THR A 230 15.43 -14.11 -3.41
N TYR A 231 14.12 -14.36 -3.58
CA TYR A 231 13.08 -13.71 -2.78
C TYR A 231 12.16 -14.67 -2.03
N LEU A 232 12.04 -15.95 -2.45
CA LEU A 232 11.12 -16.90 -1.83
C LEU A 232 11.82 -17.89 -0.87
N GLY A 233 13.15 -17.78 -0.73
CA GLY A 233 13.96 -18.72 0.01
C GLY A 233 13.95 -20.09 -0.69
N GLY A 234 14.86 -20.30 -1.61
CA GLY A 234 15.10 -21.62 -2.21
C GLY A 234 15.55 -22.59 -1.13
N GLY A 235 14.61 -23.25 -0.48
CA GLY A 235 14.89 -24.36 0.43
C GLY A 235 15.20 -25.59 -0.38
N THR A 236 16.46 -25.80 -0.77
CA THR A 236 16.97 -27.14 -0.85
C THR A 236 17.14 -27.65 0.57
N HIS A 237 16.12 -28.30 1.13
CA HIS A 237 16.39 -29.38 2.05
C HIS A 237 17.06 -30.45 1.22
N ASP A 238 18.38 -30.44 1.14
CA ASP A 238 19.14 -31.65 0.93
C ASP A 238 19.02 -32.43 2.24
N ASP A 239 18.12 -33.41 2.23
CA ASP A 239 18.16 -34.52 3.18
C ASP A 239 19.42 -35.35 2.85
N ASP A 240 20.39 -35.29 3.75
CA ASP A 240 21.42 -36.34 3.98
C ASP A 240 21.45 -36.72 5.46
#